data_f9da0fc4af9b02bd5b4a890a3b3ea0a5
#
_entry.id   f9da0fc4af9b02bd5b4a890a3b3ea0a5
#
_cell.length_a   1.000
_cell.length_b   1.000
_cell.length_c   1.000
_cell.angle_alpha   90.00
_cell.angle_beta   90.00
_cell.angle_gamma   90.00
#
_symmetry.space_group_name_H-M   'P 1'
#
loop_
_entity.id
_entity.type
_entity.pdbx_description
1 polymer ?
#
loop_
_entity_poly.entity_id
_entity_poly.type
_entity_poly.pdbx_seq_one_letter_code
_entity_poly.pdbx_strand_id
1 'polypeptide(L)'
;MKDGVVLKANFFIPQYMKTFKCIGPNCIDTCCAGWDINIDENTFNKYENDKGKLKELITGKYLKNSESDDSFNYGFMKITEDSKCPFLNKNLLCEIHGKCGEENLSITCRRYPRVFNIIDNIYEKSGLPSCEEICSKAFLNKEKMEFIEIEEEFDEDSIEIRRVIDSEAFIDSDNLIQYFWDIRVISINIMQNRNFSIEERLSILKAFYKNLESLKNEENFYAIEDLLEQITENPSNITEFIDYSTVVPVSITTNFFNIILDENLLSKVIGTRLKIFLSDLNKDQNLLNNIYEYHLKSLDTYFNQYSYIFENYLVNQIFKDIIPFNTGEDLNQSINQLINTYKLIKSYLILWNISSQNEISEKNIIYVIQALSKDLEHSKVFKDILTHNL
;
A
#
# COMPACT_ATOMS: atom_id res chain seq x y z
N MET A 1 -36.16 0.14 -5.34
CA MET A 1 -34.77 -0.19 -5.70
C MET A 1 -34.39 0.80 -6.79
N LYS A 2 -33.43 1.68 -6.58
CA LYS A 2 -32.80 2.37 -7.72
C LYS A 2 -32.04 1.28 -8.44
N ASP A 3 -32.36 1.00 -9.69
CA ASP A 3 -31.53 0.18 -10.54
C ASP A 3 -30.17 0.91 -10.60
N GLY A 4 -29.11 0.29 -10.09
CA GLY A 4 -27.78 0.85 -10.12
C GLY A 4 -27.43 1.21 -11.57
N VAL A 5 -26.93 2.41 -11.80
CA VAL A 5 -26.55 2.84 -13.14
C VAL A 5 -25.25 2.12 -13.47
N VAL A 6 -25.33 1.13 -14.37
CA VAL A 6 -24.14 0.49 -14.91
C VAL A 6 -23.47 1.48 -15.85
N LEU A 7 -22.30 1.95 -15.47
CA LEU A 7 -21.46 2.82 -16.27
C LEU A 7 -20.41 2.00 -17.01
N LYS A 8 -20.00 2.48 -18.16
CA LYS A 8 -18.90 1.94 -18.94
C LYS A 8 -17.81 3.00 -19.01
N ALA A 9 -16.64 2.68 -18.48
CA ALA A 9 -15.52 3.62 -18.44
C ALA A 9 -14.20 2.94 -18.77
N ASN A 10 -13.24 3.80 -19.18
CA ASN A 10 -11.86 3.40 -19.34
C ASN A 10 -11.17 3.43 -17.99
N PHE A 11 -10.49 2.33 -17.67
CA PHE A 11 -9.65 2.20 -16.48
C PHE A 11 -8.19 2.09 -16.88
N PHE A 12 -7.34 2.90 -16.26
CA PHE A 12 -5.90 2.74 -16.32
C PHE A 12 -5.45 1.88 -15.14
N ILE A 13 -4.81 0.74 -15.43
CA ILE A 13 -4.50 -0.28 -14.43
C ILE A 13 -3.10 -0.85 -14.60
N PRO A 14 -2.42 -1.25 -13.51
CA PRO A 14 -1.28 -2.15 -13.62
C PRO A 14 -1.73 -3.48 -14.24
N GLN A 15 -0.93 -4.05 -15.14
CA GLN A 15 -1.32 -5.24 -15.93
C GLN A 15 -1.75 -6.44 -15.08
N TYR A 16 -1.22 -6.59 -13.86
CA TYR A 16 -1.60 -7.71 -12.98
C TYR A 16 -3.08 -7.68 -12.59
N MET A 17 -3.70 -6.49 -12.55
CA MET A 17 -5.11 -6.34 -12.23
C MET A 17 -6.04 -6.98 -13.27
N LYS A 18 -5.60 -7.10 -14.52
CA LYS A 18 -6.36 -7.79 -15.59
C LYS A 18 -6.62 -9.25 -15.27
N THR A 19 -5.69 -9.89 -14.58
CA THR A 19 -5.76 -11.32 -14.24
C THR A 19 -6.09 -11.60 -12.79
N PHE A 20 -6.27 -10.56 -11.98
CA PHE A 20 -6.59 -10.72 -10.56
C PHE A 20 -7.95 -11.40 -10.36
N LYS A 21 -7.95 -12.46 -9.55
CA LYS A 21 -9.16 -13.13 -9.04
C LYS A 21 -8.92 -13.55 -7.61
N CYS A 22 -9.91 -13.33 -6.74
CA CYS A 22 -9.84 -13.80 -5.36
C CYS A 22 -9.67 -15.32 -5.31
N ILE A 23 -8.68 -15.81 -4.55
CA ILE A 23 -8.39 -17.24 -4.37
C ILE A 23 -9.21 -17.90 -3.27
N GLY A 24 -10.05 -17.12 -2.58
CA GLY A 24 -11.01 -17.61 -1.59
C GLY A 24 -10.36 -18.46 -0.49
N PRO A 25 -10.78 -19.74 -0.31
CA PRO A 25 -10.29 -20.58 0.78
C PRO A 25 -8.81 -21.00 0.66
N ASN A 26 -8.16 -20.72 -0.47
CA ASN A 26 -6.75 -20.99 -0.67
C ASN A 26 -5.83 -19.90 -0.07
N CYS A 27 -6.41 -18.77 0.40
CA CYS A 27 -5.66 -17.75 1.11
C CYS A 27 -5.08 -18.30 2.43
N ILE A 28 -3.81 -18.04 2.68
CA ILE A 28 -3.15 -18.35 3.96
C ILE A 28 -3.64 -17.37 5.05
N ASP A 29 -3.84 -16.11 4.68
CA ASP A 29 -4.33 -15.05 5.57
C ASP A 29 -5.57 -14.36 4.99
N THR A 30 -6.73 -14.68 5.57
CA THR A 30 -8.02 -14.17 5.09
C THR A 30 -8.18 -12.66 5.30
N CYS A 31 -8.78 -11.98 4.32
CA CYS A 31 -9.20 -10.58 4.45
C CYS A 31 -10.35 -10.35 5.46
N CYS A 32 -10.99 -11.41 5.95
CA CYS A 32 -12.07 -11.34 6.94
C CYS A 32 -11.57 -11.45 8.39
N ALA A 33 -10.31 -11.10 8.66
CA ALA A 33 -9.72 -11.13 9.99
C ALA A 33 -8.66 -10.06 10.17
N GLY A 34 -8.48 -9.58 11.42
CA GLY A 34 -7.36 -8.74 11.83
C GLY A 34 -7.55 -7.24 11.61
N TRP A 35 -8.72 -6.76 11.22
CA TRP A 35 -9.04 -5.34 11.06
C TRP A 35 -10.54 -5.08 11.18
N ASP A 36 -10.92 -3.82 11.38
CA ASP A 36 -12.31 -3.39 11.52
C ASP A 36 -12.97 -3.26 10.14
N ILE A 37 -14.06 -3.98 9.94
CA ILE A 37 -14.77 -4.03 8.65
C ILE A 37 -15.91 -3.03 8.68
N ASN A 38 -15.77 -1.96 7.92
CA ASN A 38 -16.77 -0.90 7.81
C ASN A 38 -17.96 -1.36 6.96
N ILE A 39 -19.13 -0.78 7.29
CA ILE A 39 -20.39 -0.95 6.56
C ILE A 39 -20.85 0.43 6.10
N ASP A 40 -21.02 0.60 4.81
CA ASP A 40 -21.59 1.80 4.21
C ASP A 40 -23.07 2.00 4.55
N GLU A 41 -23.55 3.24 4.45
CA GLU A 41 -24.91 3.61 4.83
C GLU A 41 -25.98 2.85 4.07
N ASN A 42 -25.79 2.67 2.77
CA ASN A 42 -26.75 1.95 1.92
C ASN A 42 -26.87 0.48 2.36
N THR A 43 -25.73 -0.18 2.57
CA THR A 43 -25.69 -1.56 3.06
C THR A 43 -26.24 -1.66 4.47
N PHE A 44 -25.92 -0.72 5.37
CA PHE A 44 -26.44 -0.70 6.73
C PHE A 44 -27.96 -0.58 6.74
N ASN A 45 -28.52 0.37 5.99
CA ASN A 45 -29.96 0.55 5.85
C ASN A 45 -30.65 -0.67 5.21
N LYS A 46 -29.99 -1.33 4.25
CA LYS A 46 -30.47 -2.60 3.68
C LYS A 46 -30.54 -3.68 4.77
N TYR A 47 -29.53 -3.80 5.63
CA TYR A 47 -29.50 -4.76 6.73
C TYR A 47 -30.60 -4.50 7.75
N GLU A 48 -30.89 -3.24 8.08
CA GLU A 48 -31.98 -2.89 9.01
C GLU A 48 -33.37 -3.25 8.44
N ASN A 49 -33.59 -3.04 7.15
CA ASN A 49 -34.88 -3.17 6.52
C ASN A 49 -35.16 -4.59 5.94
N ASP A 50 -34.16 -5.47 5.85
CA ASP A 50 -34.34 -6.82 5.35
C ASP A 50 -35.22 -7.64 6.31
N LYS A 51 -36.09 -8.46 5.73
CA LYS A 51 -37.02 -9.34 6.49
C LYS A 51 -36.85 -10.83 6.13
N GLY A 52 -35.85 -11.11 5.28
CA GLY A 52 -35.60 -12.46 4.76
C GLY A 52 -34.41 -13.14 5.40
N LYS A 53 -33.82 -14.04 4.63
CA LYS A 53 -32.66 -14.87 5.02
C LYS A 53 -31.44 -14.04 5.43
N LEU A 54 -31.25 -12.87 4.82
CA LEU A 54 -30.16 -11.96 5.17
C LEU A 54 -30.35 -11.47 6.61
N LYS A 55 -31.55 -11.02 7.00
CA LYS A 55 -31.83 -10.55 8.38
C LYS A 55 -31.53 -11.61 9.42
N GLU A 56 -31.93 -12.85 9.17
CA GLU A 56 -31.64 -13.99 10.08
C GLU A 56 -30.13 -14.16 10.28
N LEU A 57 -29.35 -14.01 9.20
CA LEU A 57 -27.90 -14.19 9.21
C LEU A 57 -27.16 -13.09 9.96
N ILE A 58 -27.56 -11.82 9.77
CA ILE A 58 -26.81 -10.64 10.24
C ILE A 58 -27.26 -10.11 11.60
N THR A 59 -28.43 -10.50 12.11
CA THR A 59 -28.97 -9.96 13.37
C THR A 59 -27.96 -10.06 14.52
N GLY A 60 -27.70 -8.90 15.16
CA GLY A 60 -26.80 -8.78 16.31
C GLY A 60 -25.30 -8.81 16.00
N LYS A 61 -24.91 -8.90 14.72
CA LYS A 61 -23.52 -9.07 14.28
C LYS A 61 -22.87 -7.79 13.70
N TYR A 62 -23.56 -6.66 13.72
CA TYR A 62 -23.06 -5.36 13.29
C TYR A 62 -23.55 -4.25 14.21
N LEU A 63 -22.92 -3.08 14.16
CA LEU A 63 -23.27 -1.90 14.95
C LEU A 63 -23.22 -0.66 14.07
N LYS A 64 -24.05 0.34 14.45
CA LYS A 64 -23.92 1.68 13.89
C LYS A 64 -22.68 2.38 14.45
N ASN A 65 -21.95 3.09 13.62
CA ASN A 65 -20.88 3.96 14.05
C ASN A 65 -21.47 5.31 14.47
N SER A 66 -21.49 5.58 15.78
CA SER A 66 -21.99 6.84 16.33
C SER A 66 -20.95 7.98 16.33
N GLU A 67 -19.70 7.67 15.97
CA GLU A 67 -18.58 8.60 15.99
C GLU A 67 -18.21 9.13 14.60
N SER A 68 -18.93 8.71 13.56
CA SER A 68 -18.67 9.11 12.18
C SER A 68 -19.95 9.50 11.46
N ASP A 69 -19.88 10.62 10.73
CA ASP A 69 -20.90 11.07 9.78
C ASP A 69 -20.58 10.64 8.33
N ASP A 70 -19.49 9.89 8.13
CA ASP A 70 -19.07 9.39 6.83
C ASP A 70 -19.97 8.24 6.35
N SER A 71 -20.57 8.40 5.19
CA SER A 71 -21.46 7.41 4.58
C SER A 71 -20.78 6.06 4.28
N PHE A 72 -19.45 6.02 4.08
CA PHE A 72 -18.67 4.80 3.90
C PHE A 72 -18.30 4.12 5.22
N ASN A 73 -18.33 4.87 6.33
CA ASN A 73 -18.02 4.40 7.67
C ASN A 73 -19.23 4.54 8.61
N TYR A 74 -20.42 4.21 8.11
CA TYR A 74 -21.68 4.38 8.81
C TYR A 74 -21.94 3.33 9.90
N GLY A 75 -21.36 2.14 9.73
CA GLY A 75 -21.41 1.05 10.68
C GLY A 75 -20.17 0.17 10.60
N PHE A 76 -20.10 -0.85 11.44
CA PHE A 76 -19.02 -1.83 11.42
C PHE A 76 -19.49 -3.22 11.85
N MET A 77 -18.80 -4.25 11.38
CA MET A 77 -19.01 -5.62 11.79
C MET A 77 -18.52 -5.83 13.23
N LYS A 78 -19.26 -6.58 14.04
CA LYS A 78 -18.84 -7.00 15.39
C LYS A 78 -17.78 -8.09 15.26
N ILE A 79 -16.52 -7.70 15.23
CA ILE A 79 -15.40 -8.64 15.17
C ILE A 79 -15.41 -9.54 16.40
N THR A 80 -15.16 -10.83 16.21
CA THR A 80 -15.10 -11.82 17.30
C THR A 80 -13.86 -11.62 18.17
N GLU A 81 -13.82 -12.26 19.36
CA GLU A 81 -12.65 -12.24 20.24
C GLU A 81 -11.37 -12.77 19.56
N ASP A 82 -11.52 -13.65 18.56
CA ASP A 82 -10.42 -14.15 17.73
C ASP A 82 -10.04 -13.19 16.58
N SER A 83 -10.50 -11.93 16.61
CA SER A 83 -10.27 -10.91 15.58
C SER A 83 -10.77 -11.31 14.19
N LYS A 84 -11.86 -12.06 14.10
CA LYS A 84 -12.47 -12.51 12.84
C LYS A 84 -13.84 -11.88 12.60
N CYS A 85 -14.16 -11.70 11.33
CA CYS A 85 -15.52 -11.35 10.91
C CYS A 85 -16.52 -12.41 11.36
N PRO A 86 -17.69 -12.04 11.95
CA PRO A 86 -18.69 -12.99 12.43
C PRO A 86 -19.38 -13.80 11.33
N PHE A 87 -19.08 -13.49 10.04
CA PHE A 87 -19.58 -14.20 8.88
C PHE A 87 -18.53 -15.10 8.21
N LEU A 88 -17.32 -15.18 8.76
CA LEU A 88 -16.29 -16.10 8.29
C LEU A 88 -16.61 -17.51 8.79
N ASN A 89 -16.90 -18.43 7.86
CA ASN A 89 -17.17 -19.81 8.22
C ASN A 89 -15.87 -20.63 8.39
N LYS A 90 -16.02 -21.88 8.83
CA LYS A 90 -14.89 -22.82 9.04
C LYS A 90 -14.07 -23.13 7.79
N ASN A 91 -14.60 -22.85 6.60
CA ASN A 91 -13.93 -23.04 5.32
C ASN A 91 -13.27 -21.74 4.82
N LEU A 92 -13.13 -20.73 5.69
CA LEU A 92 -12.59 -19.41 5.35
C LEU A 92 -13.37 -18.66 4.24
N LEU A 93 -14.67 -18.92 4.14
CA LEU A 93 -15.58 -18.26 3.19
C LEU A 93 -16.59 -17.38 3.92
N CYS A 94 -16.98 -16.27 3.28
CA CYS A 94 -17.99 -15.36 3.79
C CYS A 94 -19.40 -15.97 3.65
N GLU A 95 -20.15 -16.08 4.75
CA GLU A 95 -21.51 -16.61 4.76
C GLU A 95 -22.51 -15.67 4.08
N ILE A 96 -22.33 -14.34 4.16
CA ILE A 96 -23.18 -13.40 3.45
C ILE A 96 -23.04 -13.65 1.94
N HIS A 97 -21.80 -13.64 1.44
CA HIS A 97 -21.54 -13.90 0.02
C HIS A 97 -22.11 -15.25 -0.43
N GLY A 98 -21.83 -16.32 0.31
CA GLY A 98 -22.23 -17.67 -0.07
C GLY A 98 -23.73 -17.95 0.00
N LYS A 99 -24.46 -17.30 0.93
CA LYS A 99 -25.89 -17.57 1.19
C LYS A 99 -26.83 -16.51 0.63
N CYS A 100 -26.37 -15.29 0.47
CA CYS A 100 -27.20 -14.13 0.11
C CYS A 100 -26.72 -13.38 -1.14
N GLY A 101 -25.52 -13.67 -1.66
CA GLY A 101 -24.96 -13.04 -2.85
C GLY A 101 -24.02 -11.86 -2.57
N GLU A 102 -23.24 -11.49 -3.57
CA GLU A 102 -22.25 -10.40 -3.50
C GLU A 102 -22.91 -9.04 -3.28
N GLU A 103 -24.09 -8.83 -3.84
CA GLU A 103 -24.90 -7.61 -3.73
C GLU A 103 -25.34 -7.28 -2.29
N ASN A 104 -25.15 -8.22 -1.37
CA ASN A 104 -25.44 -8.05 0.06
C ASN A 104 -24.19 -7.80 0.91
N LEU A 105 -23.04 -7.72 0.28
CA LEU A 105 -21.80 -7.31 0.96
C LEU A 105 -21.73 -5.79 1.07
N SER A 106 -21.06 -5.27 2.11
CA SER A 106 -20.69 -3.87 2.16
C SER A 106 -19.74 -3.49 1.01
N ILE A 107 -19.71 -2.22 0.64
CA ILE A 107 -18.78 -1.71 -0.39
C ILE A 107 -17.34 -2.11 -0.04
N THR A 108 -16.95 -1.98 1.23
CA THR A 108 -15.63 -2.40 1.73
C THR A 108 -15.31 -3.85 1.38
N CYS A 109 -16.26 -4.78 1.62
CA CYS A 109 -16.07 -6.21 1.33
C CYS A 109 -16.09 -6.52 -0.16
N ARG A 110 -16.91 -5.83 -0.95
CA ARG A 110 -17.02 -6.03 -2.42
C ARG A 110 -15.77 -5.55 -3.15
N ARG A 111 -15.27 -4.38 -2.78
CA ARG A 111 -14.12 -3.77 -3.45
C ARG A 111 -12.77 -4.36 -3.05
N TYR A 112 -12.61 -4.81 -1.79
CA TYR A 112 -11.32 -5.34 -1.35
C TYR A 112 -10.81 -6.46 -2.26
N PRO A 113 -9.57 -6.47 -2.67
CA PRO A 113 -8.46 -5.56 -2.33
C PRO A 113 -8.23 -4.43 -3.36
N ARG A 114 -9.25 -4.02 -4.10
CA ARG A 114 -9.12 -3.00 -5.13
C ARG A 114 -9.14 -1.60 -4.54
N VAL A 115 -8.31 -0.73 -5.08
CA VAL A 115 -8.26 0.72 -4.80
C VAL A 115 -8.59 1.46 -6.07
N PHE A 116 -9.48 2.44 -5.96
CA PHE A 116 -9.91 3.25 -7.07
C PHE A 116 -9.54 4.72 -6.84
N ASN A 117 -8.95 5.36 -7.85
CA ASN A 117 -8.70 6.79 -7.92
C ASN A 117 -9.28 7.34 -9.22
N ILE A 118 -9.41 8.65 -9.33
CA ILE A 118 -9.72 9.35 -10.58
C ILE A 118 -8.62 10.39 -10.80
N ILE A 119 -7.98 10.35 -11.96
CA ILE A 119 -6.96 11.30 -12.38
C ILE A 119 -7.39 11.86 -13.75
N ASP A 120 -7.64 13.17 -13.82
CA ASP A 120 -8.06 13.86 -15.04
C ASP A 120 -9.21 13.11 -15.76
N ASN A 121 -10.25 12.74 -15.01
CA ASN A 121 -11.41 11.98 -15.46
C ASN A 121 -11.11 10.52 -15.91
N ILE A 122 -9.87 10.02 -15.73
CA ILE A 122 -9.52 8.62 -15.98
C ILE A 122 -9.65 7.84 -14.67
N TYR A 123 -10.44 6.77 -14.69
CA TYR A 123 -10.50 5.85 -13.54
C TYR A 123 -9.22 5.03 -13.45
N GLU A 124 -8.67 4.93 -12.27
CA GLU A 124 -7.55 4.04 -11.98
C GLU A 124 -7.98 2.94 -11.02
N LYS A 125 -7.50 1.73 -11.25
CA LYS A 125 -7.75 0.58 -10.39
C LYS A 125 -6.45 -0.18 -10.12
N SER A 126 -6.11 -0.32 -8.85
CA SER A 126 -4.91 -1.04 -8.39
C SER A 126 -5.24 -1.97 -7.22
N GLY A 127 -4.25 -2.64 -6.66
CA GLY A 127 -4.45 -3.62 -5.59
C GLY A 127 -3.68 -3.30 -4.31
N LEU A 128 -4.33 -3.62 -3.16
CA LEU A 128 -3.74 -3.53 -1.83
C LEU A 128 -2.76 -4.68 -1.59
N PRO A 129 -1.51 -4.41 -1.19
CA PRO A 129 -0.54 -5.44 -0.81
C PRO A 129 -0.93 -6.26 0.42
N SER A 130 -1.93 -5.83 1.18
CA SER A 130 -2.51 -6.63 2.27
C SER A 130 -3.21 -7.92 1.79
N CYS A 131 -3.44 -8.06 0.47
CA CYS A 131 -3.97 -9.26 -0.17
C CYS A 131 -2.84 -10.15 -0.71
N GLU A 132 -2.80 -11.41 -0.28
CA GLU A 132 -1.81 -12.39 -0.72
C GLU A 132 -1.79 -12.58 -2.25
N GLU A 133 -2.95 -12.66 -2.89
CA GLU A 133 -3.04 -12.84 -4.34
C GLU A 133 -2.56 -11.60 -5.11
N ILE A 134 -2.82 -10.39 -4.59
CA ILE A 134 -2.24 -9.16 -5.14
C ILE A 134 -0.72 -9.20 -5.03
N CYS A 135 -0.16 -9.54 -3.87
CA CYS A 135 1.30 -9.67 -3.71
C CYS A 135 1.89 -10.65 -4.71
N SER A 136 1.26 -11.82 -4.85
CA SER A 136 1.75 -12.86 -5.76
C SER A 136 1.68 -12.43 -7.22
N LYS A 137 0.58 -11.84 -7.66
CA LYS A 137 0.39 -11.41 -9.06
C LYS A 137 1.22 -10.19 -9.42
N ALA A 138 1.30 -9.22 -8.51
CA ALA A 138 1.96 -7.95 -8.77
C ALA A 138 3.48 -8.05 -8.61
N PHE A 139 3.99 -8.78 -7.59
CA PHE A 139 5.37 -8.64 -7.16
C PHE A 139 6.27 -9.81 -7.58
N LEU A 140 5.71 -11.00 -7.90
CA LEU A 140 6.51 -12.14 -8.35
C LEU A 140 6.80 -12.13 -9.87
N ASN A 141 6.24 -11.17 -10.61
CA ASN A 141 6.63 -10.99 -12.00
C ASN A 141 8.04 -10.40 -12.07
N LYS A 142 8.94 -11.07 -12.82
CA LYS A 142 10.32 -10.59 -13.00
C LYS A 142 10.45 -9.47 -14.02
N GLU A 143 9.43 -9.30 -14.87
CA GLU A 143 9.36 -8.17 -15.78
C GLU A 143 8.94 -6.90 -15.03
N LYS A 144 9.26 -5.75 -15.61
CA LYS A 144 8.83 -4.44 -15.08
C LYS A 144 7.31 -4.39 -15.08
N MET A 145 6.74 -3.75 -14.06
CA MET A 145 5.30 -3.51 -14.02
C MET A 145 4.88 -2.59 -15.15
N GLU A 146 3.97 -3.04 -15.98
CA GLU A 146 3.38 -2.26 -17.07
C GLU A 146 1.98 -1.78 -16.67
N PHE A 147 1.55 -0.70 -17.30
CA PHE A 147 0.23 -0.11 -17.11
C PHE A 147 -0.52 -0.14 -18.43
N ILE A 148 -1.80 -0.48 -18.37
CA ILE A 148 -2.65 -0.66 -19.55
C ILE A 148 -4.00 0.01 -19.35
N GLU A 149 -4.61 0.42 -20.45
CA GLU A 149 -6.01 0.85 -20.48
C GLU A 149 -6.92 -0.35 -20.78
N ILE A 150 -8.02 -0.43 -20.05
CA ILE A 150 -9.08 -1.40 -20.29
C ILE A 150 -10.43 -0.71 -20.19
N GLU A 151 -11.42 -1.23 -20.91
CA GLU A 151 -12.80 -0.81 -20.79
C GLU A 151 -13.55 -1.80 -19.89
N GLU A 152 -14.22 -1.30 -18.84
CA GLU A 152 -15.02 -2.12 -17.93
C GLU A 152 -16.41 -1.50 -17.68
N GLU A 153 -17.38 -2.36 -17.46
CA GLU A 153 -18.68 -1.99 -16.91
C GLU A 153 -18.64 -2.12 -15.38
N PHE A 154 -19.16 -1.13 -14.68
CA PHE A 154 -19.21 -1.13 -13.22
C PHE A 154 -20.46 -0.38 -12.73
N ASP A 155 -20.88 -0.70 -11.52
CA ASP A 155 -21.90 0.02 -10.79
C ASP A 155 -21.24 1.13 -9.98
N GLU A 156 -21.55 2.39 -10.26
CA GLU A 156 -20.96 3.56 -9.61
C GLU A 156 -21.13 3.49 -8.08
N ASP A 157 -22.29 3.02 -7.61
CA ASP A 157 -22.57 2.82 -6.20
C ASP A 157 -21.75 1.66 -5.57
N SER A 158 -21.02 0.88 -6.37
CA SER A 158 -20.23 -0.26 -5.91
C SER A 158 -18.76 0.06 -5.62
N ILE A 159 -18.29 1.24 -5.99
CA ILE A 159 -16.91 1.67 -5.82
C ILE A 159 -16.83 2.91 -4.90
N GLU A 160 -15.76 3.00 -4.14
CA GLU A 160 -15.38 4.19 -3.38
C GLU A 160 -14.13 4.77 -4.00
N ILE A 161 -14.23 5.98 -4.50
CA ILE A 161 -13.08 6.72 -5.03
C ILE A 161 -12.26 7.24 -3.86
N ARG A 162 -11.02 6.80 -3.77
CA ARG A 162 -10.13 7.16 -2.66
C ARG A 162 -9.53 8.54 -2.83
N ARG A 163 -9.18 8.90 -4.06
CA ARG A 163 -8.61 10.21 -4.41
C ARG A 163 -9.05 10.65 -5.79
N VAL A 164 -9.19 11.95 -5.91
CA VAL A 164 -9.44 12.62 -7.20
C VAL A 164 -8.35 13.67 -7.38
N ILE A 165 -7.66 13.62 -8.51
CA ILE A 165 -6.71 14.64 -8.98
C ILE A 165 -7.24 15.17 -10.30
N ASP A 166 -7.29 16.49 -10.42
CA ASP A 166 -7.57 17.22 -11.65
C ASP A 166 -6.37 18.11 -11.93
N SER A 167 -5.40 17.58 -12.68
CA SER A 167 -4.17 18.31 -12.98
C SER A 167 -4.43 19.46 -13.96
N GLU A 168 -5.44 19.31 -14.83
CA GLU A 168 -5.83 20.33 -15.82
C GLU A 168 -6.37 21.60 -15.12
N ALA A 169 -7.03 21.46 -13.97
CA ALA A 169 -7.50 22.60 -13.19
C ALA A 169 -6.37 23.46 -12.61
N PHE A 170 -5.14 22.97 -12.64
CA PHE A 170 -3.95 23.66 -12.12
C PHE A 170 -3.00 24.16 -13.21
N ILE A 171 -3.35 24.03 -14.49
CA ILE A 171 -2.55 24.57 -15.58
C ILE A 171 -2.36 26.08 -15.38
N ASP A 172 -1.14 26.56 -15.63
CA ASP A 172 -0.72 27.95 -15.43
C ASP A 172 -0.86 28.44 -13.95
N SER A 173 -0.92 27.50 -12.98
CA SER A 173 -0.91 27.80 -11.56
C SER A 173 0.44 27.52 -10.92
N ASP A 174 0.70 28.13 -9.76
CA ASP A 174 1.90 27.89 -8.97
C ASP A 174 1.77 26.61 -8.11
N ASN A 175 1.28 25.50 -8.74
CA ASN A 175 1.06 24.22 -8.08
C ASN A 175 1.68 23.07 -8.87
N LEU A 176 2.44 22.20 -8.17
CA LEU A 176 3.08 21.03 -8.79
C LEU A 176 2.10 20.00 -9.36
N ILE A 177 0.82 20.06 -8.97
CA ILE A 177 -0.22 19.14 -9.48
C ILE A 177 -0.36 19.29 -11.01
N GLN A 178 -0.09 20.46 -11.61
CA GLN A 178 -0.10 20.63 -13.06
C GLN A 178 0.87 19.69 -13.79
N TYR A 179 1.95 19.26 -13.13
CA TYR A 179 2.96 18.33 -13.65
C TYR A 179 2.76 16.89 -13.15
N PHE A 180 1.54 16.55 -12.75
CA PHE A 180 1.23 15.25 -12.14
C PHE A 180 1.75 14.07 -12.95
N TRP A 181 1.45 14.05 -14.24
CA TRP A 181 1.80 12.93 -15.12
C TRP A 181 3.31 12.80 -15.32
N ASP A 182 4.01 13.91 -15.54
CA ASP A 182 5.46 13.90 -15.72
C ASP A 182 6.17 13.41 -14.46
N ILE A 183 5.80 13.96 -13.30
CA ILE A 183 6.37 13.57 -12.01
C ILE A 183 6.10 12.08 -11.73
N ARG A 184 4.91 11.59 -12.03
CA ARG A 184 4.54 10.19 -11.83
C ARG A 184 5.32 9.24 -12.75
N VAL A 185 5.39 9.56 -14.04
CA VAL A 185 6.13 8.75 -15.03
C VAL A 185 7.61 8.72 -14.68
N ILE A 186 8.21 9.86 -14.36
CA ILE A 186 9.60 9.95 -13.91
C ILE A 186 9.82 9.11 -12.64
N SER A 187 8.94 9.20 -11.65
CA SER A 187 9.03 8.45 -10.40
C SER A 187 9.01 6.93 -10.63
N ILE A 188 8.13 6.45 -11.51
CA ILE A 188 8.05 5.04 -11.90
C ILE A 188 9.33 4.63 -12.65
N ASN A 189 9.80 5.45 -13.59
CA ASN A 189 11.01 5.19 -14.36
C ASN A 189 12.26 5.12 -13.46
N ILE A 190 12.38 5.99 -12.46
CA ILE A 190 13.44 5.92 -11.45
C ILE A 190 13.38 4.57 -10.72
N MET A 191 12.21 4.19 -10.22
CA MET A 191 12.07 2.94 -9.48
C MET A 191 12.28 1.69 -10.34
N GLN A 192 12.09 1.78 -11.65
CA GLN A 192 12.31 0.70 -12.61
C GLN A 192 13.69 0.75 -13.29
N ASN A 193 14.58 1.65 -12.88
CA ASN A 193 15.93 1.74 -13.45
C ASN A 193 16.87 0.73 -12.77
N ARG A 194 16.95 -0.46 -13.33
CA ARG A 194 17.73 -1.60 -12.80
C ARG A 194 19.24 -1.46 -12.90
N ASN A 195 19.75 -0.32 -13.39
CA ASN A 195 21.18 0.01 -13.31
C ASN A 195 21.61 0.40 -11.88
N PHE A 196 20.65 0.69 -11.01
CA PHE A 196 20.85 1.09 -9.61
C PHE A 196 20.21 0.07 -8.67
N SER A 197 20.77 -0.09 -7.47
CA SER A 197 20.14 -0.82 -6.37
C SER A 197 18.83 -0.14 -5.94
N ILE A 198 17.97 -0.83 -5.21
CA ILE A 198 16.71 -0.25 -4.70
C ILE A 198 16.99 0.98 -3.82
N GLU A 199 18.02 0.92 -2.99
CA GLU A 199 18.43 2.02 -2.11
C GLU A 199 18.89 3.26 -2.89
N GLU A 200 19.67 3.06 -3.95
CA GLU A 200 20.07 4.15 -4.83
C GLU A 200 18.87 4.77 -5.56
N ARG A 201 17.94 3.94 -6.08
CA ARG A 201 16.70 4.43 -6.70
C ARG A 201 15.86 5.26 -5.74
N LEU A 202 15.72 4.82 -4.48
CA LEU A 202 15.01 5.57 -3.45
C LEU A 202 15.75 6.88 -3.10
N SER A 203 17.08 6.89 -3.12
CA SER A 203 17.89 8.10 -2.91
C SER A 203 17.71 9.08 -4.06
N ILE A 204 17.73 8.60 -5.30
CA ILE A 204 17.48 9.40 -6.50
C ILE A 204 16.06 10.00 -6.45
N LEU A 205 15.05 9.18 -6.12
CA LEU A 205 13.67 9.64 -6.03
C LEU A 205 13.49 10.70 -4.93
N LYS A 206 14.13 10.51 -3.78
CA LYS A 206 14.13 11.50 -2.69
C LYS A 206 14.79 12.81 -3.12
N ALA A 207 15.93 12.75 -3.79
CA ALA A 207 16.63 13.92 -4.29
C ALA A 207 15.80 14.65 -5.37
N PHE A 208 15.12 13.90 -6.24
CA PHE A 208 14.21 14.46 -7.24
C PHE A 208 13.07 15.26 -6.59
N TYR A 209 12.36 14.67 -5.62
CA TYR A 209 11.27 15.38 -4.95
C TYR A 209 11.76 16.59 -4.14
N LYS A 210 12.92 16.48 -3.49
CA LYS A 210 13.53 17.59 -2.77
C LYS A 210 13.88 18.75 -3.72
N ASN A 211 14.36 18.45 -4.93
CA ASN A 211 14.65 19.46 -5.93
C ASN A 211 13.38 20.15 -6.41
N LEU A 212 12.33 19.39 -6.76
CA LEU A 212 11.03 19.95 -7.14
C LEU A 212 10.48 20.88 -6.05
N GLU A 213 10.57 20.46 -4.79
CA GLU A 213 10.06 21.25 -3.67
C GLU A 213 10.89 22.52 -3.44
N SER A 214 12.22 22.47 -3.63
CA SER A 214 13.07 23.67 -3.58
C SER A 214 12.68 24.65 -4.66
N LEU A 215 12.57 24.21 -5.90
CA LEU A 215 12.18 25.05 -7.05
C LEU A 215 10.76 25.64 -6.86
N LYS A 216 9.81 24.85 -6.35
CA LYS A 216 8.47 25.34 -5.99
C LYS A 216 8.55 26.46 -4.95
N ASN A 217 9.34 26.28 -3.88
CA ASN A 217 9.50 27.28 -2.83
C ASN A 217 10.19 28.56 -3.29
N GLU A 218 10.99 28.46 -4.35
CA GLU A 218 11.64 29.56 -5.04
C GLU A 218 10.70 30.21 -6.09
N GLU A 219 9.47 29.69 -6.26
CA GLU A 219 8.49 30.10 -7.29
C GLU A 219 9.06 29.98 -8.72
N ASN A 220 10.02 29.07 -8.94
CA ASN A 220 10.73 28.88 -10.19
C ASN A 220 10.14 27.74 -11.04
N PHE A 221 8.91 27.93 -11.50
CA PHE A 221 8.18 26.92 -12.29
C PHE A 221 8.79 26.68 -13.67
N TYR A 222 9.45 27.67 -14.24
CA TYR A 222 10.21 27.47 -15.49
C TYR A 222 11.34 26.45 -15.31
N ALA A 223 12.08 26.52 -14.21
CA ALA A 223 13.14 25.54 -13.94
C ALA A 223 12.57 24.14 -13.62
N ILE A 224 11.34 24.05 -13.08
CA ILE A 224 10.66 22.76 -12.90
C ILE A 224 10.35 22.15 -14.27
N GLU A 225 9.76 22.92 -15.18
CA GLU A 225 9.42 22.46 -16.53
C GLU A 225 10.67 21.98 -17.28
N ASP A 226 11.74 22.79 -17.31
CA ASP A 226 13.02 22.46 -17.92
C ASP A 226 13.63 21.17 -17.33
N LEU A 227 13.60 21.01 -16.00
CA LEU A 227 14.06 19.80 -15.32
C LEU A 227 13.27 18.55 -15.73
N LEU A 228 11.93 18.65 -15.77
CA LEU A 228 11.06 17.54 -16.16
C LEU A 228 11.27 17.14 -17.62
N GLU A 229 11.42 18.12 -18.51
CA GLU A 229 11.69 17.89 -19.92
C GLU A 229 13.03 17.20 -20.12
N GLN A 230 14.12 17.69 -19.49
CA GLN A 230 15.45 17.10 -19.58
C GLN A 230 15.48 15.64 -19.09
N ILE A 231 14.79 15.33 -17.99
CA ILE A 231 14.71 13.96 -17.48
C ILE A 231 13.88 13.08 -18.40
N THR A 232 12.80 13.61 -18.98
CA THR A 232 11.92 12.87 -19.89
C THR A 232 12.65 12.53 -21.19
N GLU A 233 13.45 13.45 -21.73
CA GLU A 233 14.26 13.21 -22.91
C GLU A 233 15.38 12.19 -22.69
N ASN A 234 15.98 12.18 -21.47
CA ASN A 234 17.13 11.36 -21.13
C ASN A 234 16.95 10.61 -19.79
N PRO A 235 15.98 9.68 -19.67
CA PRO A 235 15.65 9.02 -18.38
C PRO A 235 16.81 8.24 -17.77
N SER A 236 17.75 7.75 -18.58
CA SER A 236 18.91 6.98 -18.13
C SER A 236 19.95 7.83 -17.39
N ASN A 237 19.94 9.12 -17.61
CA ASN A 237 20.94 10.06 -17.12
C ASN A 237 20.41 10.92 -15.95
N ILE A 238 19.38 10.44 -15.27
CA ILE A 238 18.74 11.20 -14.18
C ILE A 238 19.74 11.69 -13.11
N THR A 239 20.83 10.97 -12.91
CA THR A 239 21.88 11.33 -11.96
C THR A 239 22.76 12.49 -12.43
N GLU A 240 22.68 12.89 -13.70
CA GLU A 240 23.32 14.09 -14.20
C GLU A 240 22.58 15.36 -13.79
N PHE A 241 21.28 15.21 -13.53
CA PHE A 241 20.41 16.33 -13.17
C PHE A 241 20.17 16.44 -11.65
N ILE A 242 20.41 15.36 -10.90
CA ILE A 242 20.06 15.26 -9.49
C ILE A 242 21.23 14.72 -8.66
N ASP A 243 21.62 15.47 -7.63
CA ASP A 243 22.60 15.01 -6.66
C ASP A 243 21.94 14.02 -5.66
N TYR A 244 22.32 12.75 -5.76
CA TYR A 244 21.85 11.67 -4.89
C TYR A 244 22.96 11.08 -4.00
N SER A 245 24.01 11.84 -3.76
CA SER A 245 25.18 11.40 -2.98
C SER A 245 24.86 10.87 -1.58
N THR A 246 23.66 11.18 -1.06
CA THR A 246 23.17 10.69 0.22
C THR A 246 22.38 9.40 0.03
N VAL A 247 23.08 8.26 0.07
CA VAL A 247 22.41 6.94 0.01
C VAL A 247 21.51 6.76 1.24
N VAL A 248 20.27 6.30 0.99
CA VAL A 248 19.32 6.00 2.05
C VAL A 248 19.83 4.84 2.91
N PRO A 249 20.17 5.06 4.18
CA PRO A 249 20.63 3.97 5.04
C PRO A 249 19.50 2.96 5.27
N VAL A 250 19.80 1.67 5.19
CA VAL A 250 18.81 0.58 5.36
C VAL A 250 18.51 0.30 6.83
N SER A 251 19.36 0.74 7.77
CA SER A 251 19.19 0.43 9.19
C SER A 251 17.99 1.17 9.79
N ILE A 252 17.04 0.40 10.30
CA ILE A 252 16.05 0.89 11.27
C ILE A 252 16.66 0.68 12.66
N THR A 253 16.60 1.69 13.50
CA THR A 253 17.07 1.59 14.87
C THR A 253 16.15 0.68 15.69
N THR A 254 16.70 -0.03 16.68
CA THR A 254 15.91 -0.80 17.66
C THR A 254 14.85 0.06 18.36
N ASN A 255 15.11 1.35 18.49
CA ASN A 255 14.18 2.31 19.06
C ASN A 255 12.87 2.39 18.24
N PHE A 256 12.95 2.36 16.92
CA PHE A 256 11.77 2.36 16.06
C PHE A 256 10.89 1.12 16.24
N PHE A 257 11.52 -0.06 16.30
CA PHE A 257 10.77 -1.29 16.56
C PHE A 257 10.11 -1.29 17.94
N ASN A 258 10.74 -0.69 18.95
CA ASN A 258 10.14 -0.54 20.27
C ASN A 258 8.91 0.38 20.21
N ILE A 259 8.98 1.52 19.52
CA ILE A 259 7.83 2.42 19.34
C ILE A 259 6.64 1.67 18.70
N ILE A 260 6.88 0.92 17.62
CA ILE A 260 5.84 0.13 16.95
C ILE A 260 5.22 -0.93 17.87
N LEU A 261 6.03 -1.55 18.71
CA LEU A 261 5.55 -2.56 19.65
C LEU A 261 4.81 -1.98 20.85
N ASP A 262 5.26 -0.85 21.37
CA ASP A 262 4.64 -0.16 22.50
C ASP A 262 3.26 0.38 22.13
N GLU A 263 3.11 0.87 20.90
CA GLU A 263 1.82 1.33 20.36
C GLU A 263 0.88 0.18 19.91
N ASN A 264 1.30 -1.07 20.03
CA ASN A 264 0.56 -2.25 19.56
C ASN A 264 0.09 -2.19 18.09
N LEU A 265 0.90 -1.58 17.24
CA LEU A 265 0.55 -1.29 15.85
C LEU A 265 0.67 -2.52 14.93
N LEU A 266 1.34 -3.58 15.38
CA LEU A 266 1.53 -4.80 14.61
C LEU A 266 0.54 -5.89 15.02
N SER A 267 0.09 -6.64 14.03
CA SER A 267 -0.71 -7.84 14.25
C SER A 267 -0.04 -8.79 15.26
N LYS A 268 -0.84 -9.57 15.96
CA LYS A 268 -0.34 -10.50 17.00
C LYS A 268 0.78 -11.42 16.49
N VAL A 269 0.73 -11.82 15.21
CA VAL A 269 1.74 -12.73 14.64
C VAL A 269 3.05 -11.99 14.40
N ILE A 270 3.01 -10.85 13.70
CA ILE A 270 4.19 -10.03 13.40
C ILE A 270 4.78 -9.44 14.69
N GLY A 271 3.95 -8.85 15.54
CA GLY A 271 4.39 -8.25 16.79
C GLY A 271 4.99 -9.26 17.77
N THR A 272 4.42 -10.48 17.89
CA THR A 272 4.99 -11.53 18.74
C THR A 272 6.37 -11.97 18.25
N ARG A 273 6.53 -12.19 16.95
CA ARG A 273 7.83 -12.52 16.36
C ARG A 273 8.85 -11.43 16.59
N LEU A 274 8.47 -10.17 16.37
CA LEU A 274 9.35 -9.03 16.60
C LEU A 274 9.77 -8.94 18.09
N LYS A 275 8.85 -9.15 19.04
CA LYS A 275 9.15 -9.20 20.48
C LYS A 275 10.16 -10.29 20.81
N ILE A 276 10.02 -11.48 20.24
CA ILE A 276 10.98 -12.57 20.42
C ILE A 276 12.35 -12.15 19.91
N PHE A 277 12.43 -11.60 18.69
CA PHE A 277 13.69 -11.15 18.08
C PHE A 277 14.41 -10.11 18.97
N LEU A 278 13.67 -9.10 19.42
CA LEU A 278 14.24 -8.05 20.26
C LEU A 278 14.61 -8.54 21.66
N SER A 279 13.85 -9.47 22.25
CA SER A 279 14.17 -10.00 23.58
C SER A 279 15.48 -10.80 23.60
N ASP A 280 15.74 -11.54 22.52
CA ASP A 280 16.99 -12.28 22.36
C ASP A 280 18.19 -11.36 22.10
N LEU A 281 17.95 -10.19 21.52
CA LEU A 281 18.97 -9.24 21.08
C LEU A 281 19.23 -8.10 22.08
N ASN A 282 18.25 -7.77 22.94
CA ASN A 282 18.36 -6.65 23.90
C ASN A 282 19.39 -6.86 25.04
N LYS A 283 20.10 -7.97 25.05
CA LYS A 283 21.12 -8.25 26.07
C LYS A 283 22.42 -7.46 25.87
N ASP A 284 22.71 -7.01 24.64
CA ASP A 284 23.87 -6.17 24.29
C ASP A 284 23.61 -5.42 22.98
N GLN A 285 23.45 -4.09 23.05
CA GLN A 285 23.15 -3.23 21.91
C GLN A 285 24.28 -3.24 20.85
N ASN A 286 25.54 -3.33 21.27
CA ASN A 286 26.67 -3.36 20.35
C ASN A 286 26.74 -4.72 19.64
N LEU A 287 26.43 -5.80 20.33
CA LEU A 287 26.35 -7.13 19.76
C LEU A 287 25.20 -7.19 18.74
N LEU A 288 24.07 -6.57 19.04
CA LEU A 288 22.93 -6.48 18.13
C LEU A 288 23.30 -5.78 16.83
N ASN A 289 23.92 -4.59 16.91
CA ASN A 289 24.31 -3.84 15.73
C ASN A 289 25.30 -4.64 14.87
N ASN A 290 26.27 -5.31 15.47
CA ASN A 290 27.26 -6.12 14.75
C ASN A 290 26.61 -7.34 14.09
N ILE A 291 25.69 -8.03 14.77
CA ILE A 291 24.97 -9.17 14.20
C ILE A 291 24.08 -8.69 13.04
N TYR A 292 23.35 -7.59 13.22
CA TYR A 292 22.49 -7.03 12.17
C TYR A 292 23.32 -6.65 10.93
N GLU A 293 24.41 -5.91 11.09
CA GLU A 293 25.31 -5.53 9.99
C GLU A 293 25.93 -6.73 9.28
N TYR A 294 26.32 -7.78 10.04
CA TYR A 294 26.81 -9.02 9.45
C TYR A 294 25.75 -9.69 8.57
N HIS A 295 24.51 -9.82 9.09
CA HIS A 295 23.42 -10.44 8.35
C HIS A 295 22.97 -9.57 7.17
N LEU A 296 22.93 -8.25 7.30
CA LEU A 296 22.66 -7.34 6.20
C LEU A 296 23.61 -7.60 5.03
N LYS A 297 24.91 -7.68 5.28
CA LYS A 297 25.93 -7.97 4.26
C LYS A 297 25.81 -9.39 3.69
N SER A 298 25.57 -10.38 4.54
CA SER A 298 25.48 -11.79 4.12
C SER A 298 24.22 -12.05 3.27
N LEU A 299 23.16 -11.28 3.46
CA LEU A 299 21.89 -11.39 2.73
C LEU A 299 21.83 -10.51 1.48
N ASP A 300 22.84 -9.67 1.24
CA ASP A 300 22.83 -8.72 0.11
C ASP A 300 22.64 -9.43 -1.24
N THR A 301 23.28 -10.58 -1.43
CA THR A 301 23.11 -11.40 -2.63
C THR A 301 21.64 -11.84 -2.83
N TYR A 302 20.95 -12.21 -1.75
CA TYR A 302 19.54 -12.61 -1.81
C TYR A 302 18.62 -11.40 -2.08
N PHE A 303 18.88 -10.25 -1.44
CA PHE A 303 18.13 -9.04 -1.70
C PHE A 303 18.30 -8.56 -3.14
N ASN A 304 19.49 -8.68 -3.71
CA ASN A 304 19.75 -8.37 -5.11
C ASN A 304 19.03 -9.36 -6.05
N GLN A 305 19.04 -10.65 -5.73
CA GLN A 305 18.33 -11.68 -6.51
C GLN A 305 16.82 -11.43 -6.56
N TYR A 306 16.23 -10.95 -5.47
CA TYR A 306 14.79 -10.70 -5.34
C TYR A 306 14.43 -9.21 -5.42
N SER A 307 15.32 -8.36 -5.92
CA SER A 307 15.11 -6.90 -6.03
C SER A 307 13.88 -6.53 -6.83
N TYR A 308 13.50 -7.34 -7.83
CA TYR A 308 12.28 -7.14 -8.62
C TYR A 308 10.99 -7.19 -7.79
N ILE A 309 10.97 -7.92 -6.65
CA ILE A 309 9.82 -7.94 -5.75
C ILE A 309 9.65 -6.58 -5.07
N PHE A 310 10.75 -6.00 -4.59
CA PHE A 310 10.75 -4.67 -3.97
C PHE A 310 10.48 -3.57 -4.99
N GLU A 311 11.05 -3.69 -6.19
CA GLU A 311 10.77 -2.79 -7.32
C GLU A 311 9.26 -2.73 -7.58
N ASN A 312 8.64 -3.87 -7.82
CA ASN A 312 7.21 -3.95 -8.13
C ASN A 312 6.34 -3.50 -6.95
N TYR A 313 6.73 -3.79 -5.71
CA TYR A 313 6.05 -3.28 -4.53
C TYR A 313 6.08 -1.76 -4.48
N LEU A 314 7.24 -1.14 -4.64
CA LEU A 314 7.40 0.32 -4.59
C LEU A 314 6.69 1.02 -5.75
N VAL A 315 6.76 0.46 -6.96
CA VAL A 315 6.00 0.95 -8.13
C VAL A 315 4.49 0.89 -7.89
N ASN A 316 4.00 -0.22 -7.32
CA ASN A 316 2.60 -0.34 -6.96
C ASN A 316 2.17 0.71 -5.92
N GLN A 317 3.02 1.01 -4.93
CA GLN A 317 2.73 2.04 -3.92
C GLN A 317 2.69 3.43 -4.55
N ILE A 318 3.64 3.76 -5.46
CA ILE A 318 3.64 5.04 -6.19
C ILE A 318 2.34 5.21 -6.97
N PHE A 319 1.92 4.18 -7.69
CA PHE A 319 0.68 4.24 -8.47
C PHE A 319 -0.56 4.30 -7.58
N LYS A 320 -0.69 3.36 -6.63
CA LYS A 320 -1.87 3.17 -5.77
C LYS A 320 -2.15 4.37 -4.86
N ASP A 321 -1.09 4.91 -4.27
CA ASP A 321 -1.18 5.99 -3.28
C ASP A 321 -0.97 7.38 -3.89
N ILE A 322 -0.76 7.47 -5.21
CA ILE A 322 -0.55 8.73 -5.94
C ILE A 322 0.66 9.50 -5.38
N ILE A 323 1.77 8.79 -5.10
CA ILE A 323 2.99 9.41 -4.60
C ILE A 323 3.63 10.27 -5.71
N PRO A 324 4.03 11.53 -5.43
CA PRO A 324 4.18 12.14 -4.10
C PRO A 324 2.97 12.95 -3.60
N PHE A 325 1.83 12.96 -4.25
CA PHE A 325 0.68 13.82 -3.93
C PHE A 325 -0.30 13.23 -2.90
N ASN A 326 0.10 12.19 -2.18
CA ASN A 326 -0.75 11.48 -1.20
C ASN A 326 -0.83 12.13 0.18
N THR A 327 0.10 13.03 0.53
CA THR A 327 0.17 13.72 1.84
C THR A 327 -0.11 15.22 1.73
N GLY A 328 -0.76 15.66 0.63
CA GLY A 328 -0.96 17.07 0.32
C GLY A 328 0.23 17.67 -0.43
N GLU A 329 0.71 18.85 -0.01
CA GLU A 329 1.74 19.59 -0.74
C GLU A 329 3.18 19.26 -0.35
N ASP A 330 3.41 18.46 0.68
CA ASP A 330 4.76 18.11 1.17
C ASP A 330 5.25 16.81 0.54
N LEU A 331 6.06 16.93 -0.52
CA LEU A 331 6.63 15.79 -1.23
C LEU A 331 7.59 14.97 -0.37
N ASN A 332 8.26 15.61 0.61
CA ASN A 332 9.22 14.92 1.48
C ASN A 332 8.52 13.94 2.43
N GLN A 333 7.32 14.26 2.90
CA GLN A 333 6.54 13.34 3.73
C GLN A 333 6.20 12.06 2.96
N SER A 334 5.74 12.19 1.73
CA SER A 334 5.39 11.07 0.86
C SER A 334 6.56 10.13 0.63
N ILE A 335 7.71 10.67 0.25
CA ILE A 335 8.90 9.85 -0.01
C ILE A 335 9.47 9.24 1.27
N ASN A 336 9.45 9.93 2.40
CA ASN A 336 9.89 9.38 3.68
C ASN A 336 9.02 8.20 4.10
N GLN A 337 7.70 8.28 3.94
CA GLN A 337 6.79 7.17 4.20
C GLN A 337 7.14 5.94 3.35
N LEU A 338 7.38 6.14 2.05
CA LEU A 338 7.76 5.06 1.13
C LEU A 338 9.09 4.41 1.53
N ILE A 339 10.13 5.22 1.80
CA ILE A 339 11.46 4.77 2.22
C ILE A 339 11.38 4.02 3.55
N ASN A 340 10.68 4.55 4.54
CA ASN A 340 10.58 3.94 5.86
C ASN A 340 9.80 2.63 5.83
N THR A 341 8.77 2.53 4.97
CA THR A 341 8.08 1.27 4.73
C THR A 341 9.00 0.21 4.13
N TYR A 342 9.80 0.57 3.12
CA TYR A 342 10.81 -0.32 2.54
C TYR A 342 11.83 -0.79 3.59
N LYS A 343 12.38 0.15 4.37
CA LYS A 343 13.31 -0.15 5.46
C LYS A 343 12.71 -1.11 6.47
N LEU A 344 11.45 -0.89 6.86
CA LEU A 344 10.73 -1.77 7.80
C LEU A 344 10.63 -3.19 7.27
N ILE A 345 10.20 -3.36 6.01
CA ILE A 345 10.09 -4.67 5.36
C ILE A 345 11.46 -5.38 5.34
N LYS A 346 12.50 -4.69 4.85
CA LYS A 346 13.85 -5.25 4.73
C LYS A 346 14.44 -5.61 6.11
N SER A 347 14.31 -4.72 7.08
CA SER A 347 14.79 -4.96 8.44
C SER A 347 14.07 -6.12 9.12
N TYR A 348 12.75 -6.26 8.93
CA TYR A 348 11.99 -7.38 9.45
C TYR A 348 12.47 -8.72 8.84
N LEU A 349 12.76 -8.75 7.54
CA LEU A 349 13.31 -9.93 6.87
C LEU A 349 14.68 -10.33 7.41
N ILE A 350 15.54 -9.34 7.70
CA ILE A 350 16.85 -9.58 8.31
C ILE A 350 16.67 -10.19 9.72
N LEU A 351 15.83 -9.59 10.55
CA LEU A 351 15.56 -10.11 11.90
C LEU A 351 14.93 -11.51 11.85
N TRP A 352 14.04 -11.75 10.89
CA TRP A 352 13.48 -13.09 10.70
C TRP A 352 14.56 -14.12 10.36
N ASN A 353 15.48 -13.79 9.44
CA ASN A 353 16.59 -14.68 9.10
C ASN A 353 17.49 -14.96 10.32
N ILE A 354 17.82 -13.94 11.12
CA ILE A 354 18.64 -14.07 12.34
C ILE A 354 17.99 -15.07 13.31
N SER A 355 16.69 -14.95 13.57
CA SER A 355 15.99 -15.73 14.60
C SER A 355 15.64 -17.15 14.18
N SER A 356 15.32 -17.36 12.90
CA SER A 356 14.78 -18.64 12.41
C SER A 356 15.78 -19.45 11.63
N GLN A 357 16.96 -18.88 11.29
CA GLN A 357 17.94 -19.45 10.37
C GLN A 357 17.33 -19.87 9.01
N ASN A 358 16.18 -19.30 8.67
CA ASN A 358 15.51 -19.56 7.42
C ASN A 358 16.09 -18.71 6.29
N GLU A 359 16.29 -19.33 5.14
CA GLU A 359 16.69 -18.62 3.94
C GLU A 359 15.63 -17.58 3.52
N ILE A 360 16.09 -16.44 3.00
CA ILE A 360 15.20 -15.48 2.34
C ILE A 360 14.75 -16.09 1.02
N SER A 361 13.45 -16.15 0.81
CA SER A 361 12.81 -16.69 -0.39
C SER A 361 11.69 -15.77 -0.85
N GLU A 362 11.28 -15.88 -2.12
CA GLU A 362 10.11 -15.17 -2.65
C GLU A 362 8.90 -15.28 -1.73
N LYS A 363 8.60 -16.48 -1.25
CA LYS A 363 7.47 -16.74 -0.36
C LYS A 363 7.56 -15.97 0.96
N ASN A 364 8.75 -15.90 1.57
CA ASN A 364 8.93 -15.21 2.84
C ASN A 364 8.87 -13.70 2.65
N ILE A 365 9.40 -13.17 1.54
CA ILE A 365 9.32 -11.75 1.19
C ILE A 365 7.86 -11.35 0.99
N ILE A 366 7.12 -12.09 0.17
CA ILE A 366 5.68 -11.84 -0.07
C ILE A 366 4.87 -11.89 1.22
N TYR A 367 5.12 -12.89 2.08
CA TYR A 367 4.43 -13.00 3.36
C TYR A 367 4.69 -11.78 4.27
N VAL A 368 5.93 -11.31 4.34
CA VAL A 368 6.28 -10.12 5.16
C VAL A 368 5.65 -8.86 4.58
N ILE A 369 5.71 -8.66 3.26
CA ILE A 369 5.06 -7.53 2.60
C ILE A 369 3.55 -7.55 2.88
N GLN A 370 2.89 -8.67 2.67
CA GLN A 370 1.45 -8.82 2.88
C GLN A 370 1.05 -8.53 4.33
N ALA A 371 1.75 -9.14 5.29
CA ALA A 371 1.39 -9.03 6.69
C ALA A 371 1.64 -7.60 7.24
N LEU A 372 2.77 -6.97 6.89
CA LEU A 372 3.05 -5.59 7.27
C LEU A 372 2.11 -4.60 6.57
N SER A 373 1.79 -4.82 5.28
CA SER A 373 0.84 -3.98 4.56
C SER A 373 -0.56 -4.03 5.17
N LYS A 374 -0.98 -5.20 5.70
CA LYS A 374 -2.25 -5.34 6.40
C LYS A 374 -2.31 -4.47 7.65
N ASP A 375 -1.23 -4.42 8.43
CA ASP A 375 -1.15 -3.57 9.61
C ASP A 375 -1.06 -2.08 9.22
N LEU A 376 -0.25 -1.74 8.22
CA LEU A 376 -0.03 -0.38 7.71
C LEU A 376 -1.28 0.27 7.11
N GLU A 377 -1.97 -0.46 6.22
CA GLU A 377 -3.07 0.10 5.43
C GLU A 377 -4.29 0.47 6.30
N HIS A 378 -4.44 -0.17 7.44
CA HIS A 378 -5.56 0.03 8.36
C HIS A 378 -5.22 0.87 9.60
N SER A 379 -3.98 1.37 9.74
CA SER A 379 -3.54 2.20 10.87
C SER A 379 -3.06 3.57 10.42
N LYS A 380 -3.84 4.62 10.75
CA LYS A 380 -3.41 6.01 10.53
C LYS A 380 -2.18 6.34 11.38
N VAL A 381 -2.18 5.90 12.63
CA VAL A 381 -1.05 6.13 13.57
C VAL A 381 0.23 5.53 13.03
N PHE A 382 0.17 4.34 12.45
CA PHE A 382 1.36 3.70 11.88
C PHE A 382 1.88 4.48 10.65
N LYS A 383 0.99 4.96 9.79
CA LYS A 383 1.37 5.82 8.64
C LYS A 383 2.02 7.12 9.10
N ASP A 384 1.47 7.76 10.14
CA ASP A 384 2.01 9.00 10.70
C ASP A 384 3.43 8.78 11.27
N ILE A 385 3.67 7.66 11.96
CA ILE A 385 5.00 7.29 12.46
C ILE A 385 5.99 7.12 11.30
N LEU A 386 5.60 6.45 10.21
CA LEU A 386 6.45 6.24 9.05
C LEU A 386 6.75 7.52 8.25
N THR A 387 5.91 8.53 8.38
CA THR A 387 6.08 9.82 7.71
C THR A 387 7.16 10.68 8.35
N HIS A 388 7.29 10.60 9.67
CA HIS A 388 8.30 11.35 10.40
C HIS A 388 9.65 10.63 10.30
N ASN A 389 10.72 11.39 10.09
CA ASN A 389 12.08 10.85 9.93
C ASN A 389 12.50 10.01 11.13
N LEU A 390 12.93 8.79 10.84
CA LEU A 390 13.48 7.84 11.78
C LEU A 390 15.00 7.84 11.68
#